data_8977106f9f13021b7ac2abe9fd374e16
#
_entry.id   8977106f9f13021b7ac2abe9fd374e16
#
_cell.length_a   1.000
_cell.length_b   1.000
_cell.length_c   1.000
_cell.angle_alpha   90.00
_cell.angle_beta   90.00
_cell.angle_gamma   90.00
#
_symmetry.space_group_name_H-M   'P 1'
#
loop_
_entity.id
_entity.type
_entity.pdbx_description
1 polymer ?
#
loop_
_entity_poly.entity_id
_entity_poly.type
_entity_poly.pdbx_seq_one_letter_code
_entity_poly.pdbx_strand_id
1 'polypeptide(L)'
;DLGLLQNDVLTTDFLSETIKYFDVTGEHNFYNGEYFISGRLNDSFKISVSKGKISIKDASLCKWYLGNNFETLQRKDVQHAIEKLSDILHLPIDKAKVTRIDVAQNFIMKYPVQVYYNHLGEMAYCKRVPVIDGRNKTEGLYYYQNNNRGLSLFYNKVKEQKNKQQPIPELYKHQNVLRYEQRHKNNLSKTFNVEYVTASMLYDEMFYKNVIDKWGANYKAIKKILNRNILNFKDMDITTKKELHDIALLAYINNSGGELAMIEHINEMQKMGKLTRKQAFDFRKEIKEACKLIIGSESLNETIYELDKKMNEAIKHYR
;
A
#
# COMPACT_ATOMS: atom_id res chain seq x y z
N ASP A 1 -0.39 8.67 11.87
CA ASP A 1 -0.68 10.02 12.41
C ASP A 1 -1.14 9.90 13.85
N LEU A 2 -0.64 10.76 14.70
CA LEU A 2 -0.89 10.79 16.14
C LEU A 2 -1.62 12.09 16.52
N GLY A 3 -2.50 12.02 17.49
CA GLY A 3 -3.16 13.20 18.03
C GLY A 3 -3.32 13.12 19.55
N LEU A 4 -2.96 14.17 20.26
CA LEU A 4 -3.17 14.34 21.68
C LEU A 4 -4.25 15.38 21.92
N LEU A 5 -5.23 15.07 22.76
CA LEU A 5 -6.31 15.96 23.17
C LEU A 5 -6.07 16.49 24.58
N GLN A 6 -6.43 17.75 24.81
CA GLN A 6 -6.15 18.48 26.05
C GLN A 6 -6.88 17.93 27.28
N ASN A 7 -8.01 17.25 27.10
CA ASN A 7 -8.94 17.01 28.22
C ASN A 7 -8.42 16.10 29.33
N ASP A 8 -7.33 15.38 29.11
CA ASP A 8 -6.82 14.42 30.11
C ASP A 8 -5.40 14.67 30.60
N VAL A 9 -4.56 15.49 29.92
CA VAL A 9 -3.12 15.57 30.25
C VAL A 9 -2.49 16.96 30.00
N LEU A 10 -3.08 17.86 29.24
CA LEU A 10 -2.42 19.08 28.75
C LEU A 10 -3.02 20.36 29.36
N THR A 11 -2.26 21.03 30.23
CA THR A 11 -2.55 22.40 30.69
C THR A 11 -2.14 23.43 29.62
N THR A 12 -2.67 24.66 29.70
CA THR A 12 -2.29 25.77 28.80
C THR A 12 -0.77 26.03 28.81
N ASP A 13 -0.12 25.88 29.95
CA ASP A 13 1.33 26.06 30.09
C ASP A 13 2.10 24.97 29.35
N PHE A 14 1.56 23.76 29.28
CA PHE A 14 2.18 22.63 28.61
C PHE A 14 2.24 22.79 27.08
N LEU A 15 1.25 23.42 26.47
CA LEU A 15 1.27 23.70 25.03
C LEU A 15 2.35 24.73 24.67
N SER A 16 2.53 25.77 25.52
CA SER A 16 3.57 26.78 25.33
C SER A 16 4.99 26.21 25.52
N GLU A 17 5.16 25.24 26.42
CA GLU A 17 6.42 24.54 26.59
C GLU A 17 6.75 23.64 25.39
N THR A 18 5.79 22.90 24.85
CA THR A 18 6.00 21.97 23.73
C THR A 18 6.50 22.66 22.46
N ILE A 19 6.10 23.92 22.23
CA ILE A 19 6.52 24.73 21.07
C ILE A 19 8.06 24.91 21.03
N LYS A 20 8.74 24.84 22.17
CA LYS A 20 10.19 24.97 22.26
C LYS A 20 10.96 23.78 21.66
N TYR A 21 10.29 22.65 21.43
CA TYR A 21 10.92 21.38 21.03
C TYR A 21 10.77 21.01 19.54
N PHE A 22 10.21 21.92 18.73
CA PHE A 22 10.13 21.73 17.29
C PHE A 22 10.26 23.07 16.55
N ASP A 23 10.66 23.03 15.29
CA ASP A 23 10.83 24.22 14.46
C ASP A 23 9.49 24.76 14.01
N VAL A 24 9.09 25.92 14.54
CA VAL A 24 7.85 26.61 14.14
C VAL A 24 8.03 27.16 12.73
N THR A 25 7.11 26.79 11.83
CA THR A 25 7.10 27.24 10.43
C THR A 25 5.96 28.18 10.10
N GLY A 26 4.97 28.31 10.96
CA GLY A 26 3.85 29.23 10.77
C GLY A 26 2.97 29.36 12.01
N GLU A 27 2.50 30.58 12.23
CA GLU A 27 1.53 30.92 13.26
C GLU A 27 0.31 31.57 12.59
N HIS A 28 -0.87 31.13 12.94
CA HIS A 28 -2.12 31.62 12.36
C HIS A 28 -3.13 31.88 13.47
N ASN A 29 -3.68 33.09 13.48
CA ASN A 29 -4.83 33.43 14.30
C ASN A 29 -6.07 33.44 13.42
N PHE A 30 -7.06 32.63 13.74
CA PHE A 30 -8.35 32.66 13.04
C PHE A 30 -9.28 33.72 13.59
N TYR A 31 -10.21 34.20 12.78
CA TYR A 31 -11.21 35.23 13.17
C TYR A 31 -12.08 34.85 14.37
N ASN A 32 -12.18 33.56 14.69
CA ASN A 32 -12.91 33.03 15.85
C ASN A 32 -12.04 32.97 17.13
N GLY A 33 -10.83 33.56 17.11
CA GLY A 33 -9.91 33.55 18.26
C GLY A 33 -9.19 32.22 18.50
N GLU A 34 -9.29 31.27 17.56
CA GLU A 34 -8.51 30.06 17.62
C GLU A 34 -7.08 30.34 17.17
N TYR A 35 -6.11 29.84 17.96
CA TYR A 35 -4.69 29.92 17.70
C TYR A 35 -4.20 28.60 17.13
N PHE A 36 -3.45 28.68 16.03
CA PHE A 36 -2.90 27.52 15.35
C PHE A 36 -1.40 27.75 15.08
N ILE A 37 -0.57 26.84 15.57
CA ILE A 37 0.86 26.82 15.27
C ILE A 37 1.16 25.58 14.44
N SER A 38 1.92 25.74 13.38
CA SER A 38 2.46 24.65 12.58
C SER A 38 3.98 24.65 12.63
N GLY A 39 4.57 23.47 12.59
CA GLY A 39 6.01 23.31 12.62
C GLY A 39 6.47 21.94 12.15
N ARG A 40 7.76 21.72 12.25
CA ARG A 40 8.41 20.48 11.90
C ARG A 40 9.36 20.01 12.98
N LEU A 41 9.41 18.72 13.20
CA LEU A 41 10.44 18.07 13.99
C LEU A 41 11.44 17.40 13.03
N ASN A 42 12.69 17.89 13.01
CA ASN A 42 13.79 17.37 12.19
C ASN A 42 13.38 17.15 10.72
N ASP A 43 12.69 18.12 10.11
CA ASP A 43 12.15 18.05 8.74
C ASP A 43 11.28 16.82 8.41
N SER A 44 11.03 15.97 9.39
CA SER A 44 10.36 14.68 9.19
C SER A 44 8.89 14.70 9.56
N PHE A 45 8.54 15.21 10.74
CA PHE A 45 7.16 15.27 11.21
C PHE A 45 6.56 16.66 11.06
N LYS A 46 5.36 16.73 10.52
CA LYS A 46 4.55 17.93 10.66
C LYS A 46 3.84 17.92 12.00
N ILE A 47 4.09 18.93 12.80
CA ILE A 47 3.43 19.14 14.09
C ILE A 47 2.47 20.30 13.93
N SER A 48 1.28 20.17 14.47
CA SER A 48 0.33 21.27 14.58
C SER A 48 -0.23 21.32 15.99
N VAL A 49 -0.24 22.52 16.55
CA VAL A 49 -0.77 22.84 17.87
C VAL A 49 -1.95 23.77 17.69
N SER A 50 -3.09 23.41 18.23
CA SER A 50 -4.29 24.25 18.29
C SER A 50 -4.86 24.17 19.70
N LYS A 51 -5.87 24.98 20.01
CA LYS A 51 -6.51 24.99 21.33
C LYS A 51 -6.85 23.56 21.76
N GLY A 52 -6.16 23.07 22.77
CA GLY A 52 -6.40 21.75 23.36
C GLY A 52 -5.98 20.53 22.54
N LYS A 53 -5.20 20.72 21.46
CA LYS A 53 -4.81 19.58 20.63
C LYS A 53 -3.42 19.74 20.01
N ILE A 54 -2.62 18.67 20.10
CA ILE A 54 -1.39 18.50 19.31
C ILE A 54 -1.61 17.38 18.31
N SER A 55 -1.21 17.60 17.07
CA SER A 55 -1.28 16.58 16.02
C SER A 55 0.08 16.43 15.35
N ILE A 56 0.52 15.19 15.18
CA ILE A 56 1.74 14.80 14.49
C ILE A 56 1.31 14.03 13.23
N LYS A 57 1.64 14.55 12.05
CA LYS A 57 1.17 14.03 10.77
C LYS A 57 2.27 13.96 9.73
N ASP A 58 1.93 13.31 8.61
CA ASP A 58 2.68 13.28 7.35
C ASP A 58 4.13 12.79 7.49
N ALA A 59 4.39 11.89 8.44
CA ALA A 59 5.73 11.36 8.63
C ALA A 59 5.74 9.82 8.68
N SER A 60 6.89 9.29 8.39
CA SER A 60 7.20 7.88 8.56
C SER A 60 8.02 7.72 9.84
N LEU A 61 7.43 7.10 10.87
CA LEU A 61 8.13 6.76 12.11
C LEU A 61 9.41 5.96 11.82
N CYS A 62 9.33 5.04 10.86
CA CYS A 62 10.46 4.25 10.39
C CYS A 62 11.59 5.13 9.83
N LYS A 63 11.26 6.06 8.90
CA LYS A 63 12.25 6.95 8.31
C LYS A 63 12.92 7.86 9.35
N TRP A 64 12.13 8.35 10.28
CA TRP A 64 12.64 9.22 11.35
C TRP A 64 13.57 8.46 12.32
N TYR A 65 13.18 7.25 12.71
CA TYR A 65 13.92 6.47 13.71
C TYR A 65 15.16 5.79 13.12
N LEU A 66 15.05 5.20 11.92
CA LEU A 66 16.12 4.45 11.24
C LEU A 66 16.89 5.29 10.20
N GLY A 67 16.48 6.55 9.94
CA GLY A 67 17.07 7.41 8.91
C GLY A 67 16.62 7.09 7.48
N ASN A 68 15.98 5.94 7.26
CA ASN A 68 15.47 5.50 5.97
C ASN A 68 14.19 4.67 6.13
N ASN A 69 13.51 4.33 5.04
CA ASN A 69 12.36 3.44 5.04
C ASN A 69 12.53 2.26 4.07
N PHE A 70 13.77 1.86 3.81
CA PHE A 70 14.09 0.59 3.18
C PHE A 70 14.02 -0.58 4.17
N GLU A 71 14.28 -0.31 5.43
CA GLU A 71 14.09 -1.23 6.53
C GLU A 71 12.67 -1.09 7.12
N THR A 72 12.25 -2.02 7.95
CA THR A 72 10.94 -2.02 8.61
C THR A 72 11.14 -2.09 10.11
N LEU A 73 10.40 -1.27 10.85
CA LEU A 73 10.42 -1.28 12.32
C LEU A 73 9.85 -2.60 12.85
N GLN A 74 10.61 -3.24 13.73
CA GLN A 74 10.11 -4.32 14.57
C GLN A 74 9.36 -3.76 15.77
N ARG A 75 8.65 -4.62 16.49
CA ARG A 75 7.84 -4.21 17.66
C ARG A 75 8.64 -3.40 18.70
N LYS A 76 9.86 -3.85 19.02
CA LYS A 76 10.75 -3.12 19.94
C LYS A 76 11.20 -1.78 19.40
N ASP A 77 11.47 -1.69 18.09
CA ASP A 77 11.84 -0.43 17.45
C ASP A 77 10.68 0.58 17.50
N VAL A 78 9.44 0.12 17.34
CA VAL A 78 8.24 0.96 17.48
C VAL A 78 8.15 1.53 18.89
N GLN A 79 8.38 0.70 19.91
CA GLN A 79 8.42 1.13 21.31
C GLN A 79 9.48 2.22 21.51
N HIS A 80 10.73 1.93 21.18
CA HIS A 80 11.84 2.87 21.36
C HIS A 80 11.64 4.17 20.57
N ALA A 81 11.05 4.08 19.37
CA ALA A 81 10.75 5.27 18.57
C ALA A 81 9.68 6.16 19.23
N ILE A 82 8.64 5.57 19.84
CA ILE A 82 7.61 6.30 20.58
C ILE A 82 8.17 6.89 21.86
N GLU A 83 8.96 6.16 22.63
CA GLU A 83 9.66 6.63 23.83
C GLU A 83 10.56 7.82 23.48
N LYS A 84 11.43 7.67 22.46
CA LYS A 84 12.31 8.75 21.98
C LYS A 84 11.52 9.99 21.52
N LEU A 85 10.37 9.82 20.87
CA LEU A 85 9.52 10.93 20.46
C LEU A 85 8.89 11.61 21.70
N SER A 86 8.52 10.84 22.71
CA SER A 86 8.02 11.36 23.99
C SER A 86 9.09 12.21 24.69
N ASP A 87 10.33 11.71 24.75
CA ASP A 87 11.44 12.40 25.39
C ASP A 87 11.79 13.72 24.67
N ILE A 88 11.84 13.70 23.33
CA ILE A 88 12.17 14.89 22.54
C ILE A 88 11.09 15.97 22.66
N LEU A 89 9.83 15.60 22.63
CA LEU A 89 8.71 16.55 22.66
C LEU A 89 8.24 16.86 24.08
N HIS A 90 8.77 16.16 25.09
CA HIS A 90 8.28 16.20 26.47
C HIS A 90 6.77 15.96 26.57
N LEU A 91 6.25 15.03 25.78
CA LEU A 91 4.83 14.68 25.66
C LEU A 91 4.60 13.21 25.96
N PRO A 92 3.48 12.82 26.59
CA PRO A 92 3.09 11.42 26.75
C PRO A 92 2.59 10.81 25.44
N ILE A 93 3.49 10.63 24.45
CA ILE A 93 3.14 10.16 23.10
C ILE A 93 2.55 8.74 23.14
N ASP A 94 2.91 7.92 24.12
CA ASP A 94 2.34 6.60 24.36
C ASP A 94 0.81 6.63 24.49
N LYS A 95 0.25 7.72 25.05
CA LYS A 95 -1.20 7.96 25.20
C LYS A 95 -1.85 8.61 23.97
N ALA A 96 -1.06 9.02 22.99
CA ALA A 96 -1.58 9.70 21.80
C ALA A 96 -2.53 8.78 21.01
N LYS A 97 -3.67 9.33 20.60
CA LYS A 97 -4.61 8.64 19.71
C LYS A 97 -4.02 8.50 18.32
N VAL A 98 -3.95 7.27 17.84
CA VAL A 98 -3.50 6.96 16.47
C VAL A 98 -4.68 7.07 15.50
N THR A 99 -4.51 7.80 14.42
CA THR A 99 -5.53 8.00 13.39
C THR A 99 -5.19 7.32 12.07
N ARG A 100 -3.94 6.91 11.89
CA ARG A 100 -3.45 6.19 10.72
C ARG A 100 -2.31 5.26 11.08
N ILE A 101 -2.35 4.04 10.53
CA ILE A 101 -1.29 3.03 10.63
C ILE A 101 -0.91 2.61 9.22
N ASP A 102 0.36 2.76 8.87
CA ASP A 102 0.93 2.27 7.62
C ASP A 102 1.91 1.14 7.93
N VAL A 103 1.63 -0.04 7.39
CA VAL A 103 2.53 -1.20 7.46
C VAL A 103 3.10 -1.44 6.08
N ALA A 104 4.41 -1.56 5.99
CA ALA A 104 5.06 -1.71 4.71
C ALA A 104 6.31 -2.58 4.79
N GLN A 105 6.54 -3.37 3.75
CA GLN A 105 7.74 -4.20 3.58
C GLN A 105 8.30 -4.01 2.18
N ASN A 106 9.62 -3.99 2.09
CA ASN A 106 10.38 -4.00 0.84
C ASN A 106 10.91 -5.41 0.57
N PHE A 107 10.68 -5.88 -0.65
CA PHE A 107 11.13 -7.19 -1.11
C PHE A 107 12.12 -7.00 -2.26
N ILE A 108 13.32 -7.55 -2.14
CA ILE A 108 14.25 -7.67 -3.27
C ILE A 108 13.73 -8.82 -4.13
N MET A 109 13.41 -8.53 -5.39
CA MET A 109 12.75 -9.46 -6.30
C MET A 109 13.70 -9.90 -7.42
N LYS A 110 13.53 -11.12 -7.88
CA LYS A 110 14.34 -11.70 -8.98
C LYS A 110 14.09 -10.96 -10.30
N TYR A 111 12.83 -10.61 -10.58
CA TYR A 111 12.42 -9.98 -11.83
C TYR A 111 12.07 -8.50 -11.63
N PRO A 112 11.99 -7.70 -12.73
CA PRO A 112 11.52 -6.33 -12.66
C PRO A 112 10.13 -6.23 -11.99
N VAL A 113 9.97 -5.23 -11.13
CA VAL A 113 8.77 -5.08 -10.26
C VAL A 113 7.46 -5.09 -11.05
N GLN A 114 7.47 -4.55 -12.28
CA GLN A 114 6.30 -4.49 -13.16
C GLN A 114 5.72 -5.87 -13.49
N VAL A 115 6.57 -6.89 -13.57
CA VAL A 115 6.13 -8.27 -13.87
C VAL A 115 5.17 -8.77 -12.79
N TYR A 116 5.42 -8.43 -11.52
CA TYR A 116 4.58 -8.85 -10.39
C TYR A 116 3.20 -8.20 -10.40
N TYR A 117 3.06 -6.95 -10.89
CA TYR A 117 1.76 -6.29 -10.96
C TYR A 117 0.76 -7.02 -11.86
N ASN A 118 1.24 -7.65 -12.93
CA ASN A 118 0.41 -8.40 -13.87
C ASN A 118 -0.23 -9.65 -13.24
N HIS A 119 0.35 -10.13 -12.14
CA HIS A 119 -0.14 -11.31 -11.41
C HIS A 119 -1.06 -10.95 -10.23
N LEU A 120 -1.21 -9.67 -9.91
CA LEU A 120 -2.07 -9.19 -8.84
C LEU A 120 -3.40 -8.73 -9.43
N GLY A 121 -4.41 -9.59 -9.33
CA GLY A 121 -5.75 -9.39 -9.87
C GLY A 121 -6.65 -8.54 -8.98
N GLU A 122 -7.94 -8.85 -9.01
CA GLU A 122 -8.95 -8.15 -8.23
C GLU A 122 -8.89 -8.51 -6.74
N MET A 123 -9.35 -7.61 -5.91
CA MET A 123 -9.58 -7.79 -4.49
C MET A 123 -11.02 -7.43 -4.18
N ALA A 124 -11.74 -8.31 -3.48
CA ALA A 124 -13.13 -8.07 -3.12
C ALA A 124 -13.30 -6.75 -2.34
N TYR A 125 -14.36 -6.02 -2.66
CA TYR A 125 -14.69 -4.72 -2.04
C TYR A 125 -13.62 -3.62 -2.19
N CYS A 126 -12.69 -3.79 -3.15
CA CYS A 126 -11.67 -2.81 -3.46
C CYS A 126 -11.72 -2.41 -4.93
N LYS A 127 -11.45 -1.13 -5.19
CA LYS A 127 -11.19 -0.63 -6.54
C LYS A 127 -9.71 -0.79 -6.84
N ARG A 128 -9.38 -1.66 -7.81
CA ARG A 128 -8.02 -1.80 -8.34
C ARG A 128 -7.71 -0.66 -9.30
N VAL A 129 -6.62 0.05 -9.10
CA VAL A 129 -6.20 1.19 -9.93
C VAL A 129 -4.72 1.05 -10.25
N PRO A 130 -4.35 0.76 -11.50
CA PRO A 130 -2.97 0.84 -11.93
C PRO A 130 -2.53 2.31 -11.99
N VAL A 131 -1.33 2.59 -11.51
CA VAL A 131 -0.66 3.89 -11.67
C VAL A 131 0.17 3.81 -12.93
N ILE A 132 -0.15 4.64 -13.90
CA ILE A 132 0.46 4.61 -15.24
C ILE A 132 1.39 5.82 -15.38
N ASP A 133 2.59 5.61 -15.90
CA ASP A 133 3.52 6.68 -16.27
C ASP A 133 3.13 7.35 -17.60
N GLY A 134 3.82 8.44 -17.95
CA GLY A 134 3.60 9.15 -19.20
C GLY A 134 3.89 8.32 -20.48
N ARG A 135 4.39 7.08 -20.35
CA ARG A 135 4.65 6.12 -21.43
C ARG A 135 3.67 4.94 -21.42
N ASN A 136 2.54 5.05 -20.73
CA ASN A 136 1.55 3.99 -20.53
C ASN A 136 2.08 2.71 -19.86
N LYS A 137 3.16 2.80 -19.07
CA LYS A 137 3.68 1.67 -18.29
C LYS A 137 3.17 1.72 -16.86
N THR A 138 2.72 0.59 -16.35
CA THR A 138 2.28 0.48 -14.95
C THR A 138 3.47 0.64 -14.00
N GLU A 139 3.46 1.69 -13.19
CA GLU A 139 4.49 2.00 -12.18
C GLU A 139 4.12 1.58 -10.78
N GLY A 140 2.85 1.32 -10.55
CA GLY A 140 2.31 0.90 -9.27
C GLY A 140 0.91 0.34 -9.41
N LEU A 141 0.45 -0.30 -8.36
CA LEU A 141 -0.88 -0.88 -8.29
C LEU A 141 -1.51 -0.55 -6.95
N TYR A 142 -2.68 0.08 -6.98
CA TYR A 142 -3.40 0.53 -5.81
C TYR A 142 -4.74 -0.17 -5.69
N TYR A 143 -5.10 -0.56 -4.46
CA TYR A 143 -6.40 -1.13 -4.11
C TYR A 143 -7.05 -0.23 -3.08
N TYR A 144 -8.01 0.57 -3.51
CA TYR A 144 -8.80 1.45 -2.66
C TYR A 144 -9.98 0.69 -2.07
N GLN A 145 -10.08 0.59 -0.77
CA GLN A 145 -11.29 0.05 -0.13
C GLN A 145 -12.49 0.97 -0.37
N ASN A 146 -13.65 0.40 -0.71
CA ASN A 146 -14.85 1.16 -1.06
C ASN A 146 -15.34 2.11 0.04
N ASN A 147 -15.05 1.80 1.29
CA ASN A 147 -15.40 2.64 2.45
C ASN A 147 -14.32 3.68 2.82
N ASN A 148 -13.32 3.85 1.99
CA ASN A 148 -12.16 4.75 2.19
C ASN A 148 -11.38 4.52 3.51
N ARG A 149 -11.48 3.32 4.11
CA ARG A 149 -10.80 2.96 5.37
C ARG A 149 -9.38 2.44 5.18
N GLY A 150 -9.06 2.00 3.98
CA GLY A 150 -7.76 1.40 3.70
C GLY A 150 -7.35 1.51 2.25
N LEU A 151 -6.07 1.34 2.05
CA LEU A 151 -5.41 1.38 0.76
C LEU A 151 -4.24 0.43 0.77
N SER A 152 -4.22 -0.52 -0.14
CA SER A 152 -3.05 -1.37 -0.40
C SER A 152 -2.31 -0.85 -1.63
N LEU A 153 -0.98 -0.74 -1.53
CA LEU A 153 -0.12 -0.20 -2.57
C LEU A 153 1.02 -1.16 -2.88
N PHE A 154 1.27 -1.34 -4.16
CA PHE A 154 2.46 -2.02 -4.67
C PHE A 154 3.20 -1.06 -5.58
N TYR A 155 4.49 -0.85 -5.36
CA TYR A 155 5.29 0.03 -6.21
C TYR A 155 6.79 -0.28 -6.16
N ASN A 156 7.52 0.22 -7.17
CA ASN A 156 8.97 0.12 -7.22
C ASN A 156 9.58 1.15 -6.28
N LYS A 157 10.16 0.68 -5.17
CA LYS A 157 10.71 1.54 -4.12
C LYS A 157 11.93 2.32 -4.57
N VAL A 158 12.79 1.72 -5.37
CA VAL A 158 13.99 2.38 -5.91
C VAL A 158 13.59 3.51 -6.87
N LYS A 159 12.63 3.27 -7.76
CA LYS A 159 12.11 4.28 -8.67
C LYS A 159 11.42 5.43 -7.92
N GLU A 160 10.63 5.11 -6.91
CA GLU A 160 9.96 6.11 -6.05
C GLU A 160 10.98 7.04 -5.37
N GLN A 161 12.08 6.49 -4.83
CA GLN A 161 13.12 7.30 -4.20
C GLN A 161 13.87 8.17 -5.22
N LYS A 162 14.19 7.63 -6.40
CA LYS A 162 14.81 8.41 -7.49
C LYS A 162 13.93 9.59 -7.91
N ASN A 163 12.62 9.37 -8.06
CA ASN A 163 11.69 10.43 -8.43
C ASN A 163 11.59 11.53 -7.35
N LYS A 164 11.78 11.16 -6.09
CA LYS A 164 11.81 12.10 -4.94
C LYS A 164 13.20 12.69 -4.66
N GLN A 165 14.20 12.35 -5.45
CA GLN A 165 15.60 12.75 -5.24
C GLN A 165 16.11 12.44 -3.82
N GLN A 166 15.65 11.31 -3.26
CA GLN A 166 16.01 10.85 -1.93
C GLN A 166 17.13 9.80 -1.99
N PRO A 167 17.99 9.71 -0.96
CA PRO A 167 19.08 8.75 -0.94
C PRO A 167 18.55 7.31 -0.99
N ILE A 168 19.30 6.46 -1.69
CA ILE A 168 19.04 5.04 -1.79
C ILE A 168 20.23 4.32 -1.20
N PRO A 169 20.05 3.47 -0.17
CA PRO A 169 21.15 2.68 0.39
C PRO A 169 21.79 1.80 -0.68
N GLU A 170 23.11 1.63 -0.61
CA GLU A 170 23.92 0.96 -1.66
C GLU A 170 23.40 -0.43 -2.01
N LEU A 171 22.98 -1.19 -0.99
CA LEU A 171 22.41 -2.53 -1.14
C LEU A 171 21.21 -2.59 -2.11
N TYR A 172 20.46 -1.49 -2.24
CA TYR A 172 19.21 -1.47 -3.02
C TYR A 172 19.34 -0.76 -4.38
N LYS A 173 20.46 -0.05 -4.65
CA LYS A 173 20.59 0.81 -5.85
C LYS A 173 20.34 0.10 -7.17
N HIS A 174 20.76 -1.16 -7.27
CA HIS A 174 20.68 -1.96 -8.49
C HIS A 174 19.70 -3.15 -8.37
N GLN A 175 18.85 -3.13 -7.34
CA GLN A 175 17.91 -4.21 -7.07
C GLN A 175 16.50 -3.89 -7.56
N ASN A 176 15.75 -4.93 -7.90
CA ASN A 176 14.32 -4.84 -8.13
C ASN A 176 13.60 -4.84 -6.78
N VAL A 177 13.30 -3.67 -6.21
CA VAL A 177 12.69 -3.58 -4.90
C VAL A 177 11.20 -3.30 -5.03
N LEU A 178 10.40 -4.34 -4.79
CA LEU A 178 8.95 -4.23 -4.67
C LEU A 178 8.59 -3.85 -3.24
N ARG A 179 7.87 -2.73 -3.07
CA ARG A 179 7.27 -2.37 -1.79
C ARG A 179 5.79 -2.71 -1.81
N TYR A 180 5.36 -3.45 -0.80
CA TYR A 180 3.95 -3.62 -0.45
C TYR A 180 3.65 -2.83 0.81
N GLU A 181 2.67 -1.95 0.74
CA GLU A 181 2.25 -1.07 1.82
C GLU A 181 0.74 -1.17 2.01
N GLN A 182 0.32 -1.35 3.26
CA GLN A 182 -1.09 -1.29 3.67
C GLN A 182 -1.27 -0.08 4.58
N ARG A 183 -2.17 0.81 4.17
CA ARG A 183 -2.58 1.97 4.95
C ARG A 183 -3.93 1.73 5.58
N HIS A 184 -4.00 1.77 6.89
CA HIS A 184 -5.24 1.82 7.65
C HIS A 184 -5.48 3.27 8.06
N LYS A 185 -6.58 3.85 7.61
CA LYS A 185 -6.98 5.22 7.90
C LYS A 185 -8.50 5.27 8.11
N ASN A 186 -8.99 6.34 8.71
CA ASN A 186 -10.42 6.53 8.95
C ASN A 186 -11.06 5.35 9.71
N ASN A 187 -11.36 5.56 10.96
CA ASN A 187 -12.06 4.56 11.77
C ASN A 187 -11.23 3.30 12.11
N LEU A 188 -10.02 3.49 12.64
CA LEU A 188 -9.17 2.39 13.12
C LEU A 188 -9.88 1.54 14.19
N SER A 189 -10.75 2.15 15.00
CA SER A 189 -11.55 1.45 16.01
C SER A 189 -12.35 0.30 15.40
N LYS A 190 -13.05 0.52 14.29
CA LYS A 190 -13.77 -0.55 13.58
C LYS A 190 -12.83 -1.53 12.88
N THR A 191 -11.70 -1.05 12.35
CA THR A 191 -10.73 -1.89 11.68
C THR A 191 -10.12 -2.92 12.62
N PHE A 192 -9.79 -2.52 13.84
CA PHE A 192 -9.12 -3.36 14.84
C PHE A 192 -10.04 -3.86 15.95
N ASN A 193 -11.33 -3.52 15.91
CA ASN A 193 -12.33 -3.89 16.91
C ASN A 193 -11.93 -3.43 18.32
N VAL A 194 -11.57 -2.16 18.46
CA VAL A 194 -11.22 -1.49 19.71
C VAL A 194 -11.96 -0.15 19.79
N GLU A 195 -12.13 0.41 20.97
CA GLU A 195 -12.77 1.71 21.13
C GLU A 195 -11.97 2.82 20.44
N TYR A 196 -10.67 2.87 20.68
CA TYR A 196 -9.69 3.73 20.00
C TYR A 196 -8.31 3.06 20.04
N VAL A 197 -7.40 3.52 19.20
CA VAL A 197 -6.03 3.04 19.14
C VAL A 197 -5.12 4.10 19.75
N THR A 198 -4.30 3.72 20.73
CA THR A 198 -3.23 4.56 21.29
C THR A 198 -1.88 4.19 20.70
N ALA A 199 -0.90 5.08 20.85
CA ALA A 199 0.45 4.79 20.39
C ALA A 199 1.10 3.63 21.17
N SER A 200 0.80 3.47 22.46
CA SER A 200 1.26 2.32 23.26
C SER A 200 0.76 0.99 22.72
N MET A 201 -0.43 0.92 22.15
CA MET A 201 -0.95 -0.29 21.53
C MET A 201 -0.12 -0.75 20.33
N LEU A 202 0.58 0.17 19.61
CA LEU A 202 1.37 -0.17 18.43
C LEU A 202 2.54 -1.11 18.77
N TYR A 203 3.00 -1.16 20.01
CA TYR A 203 4.02 -2.09 20.49
C TYR A 203 3.49 -3.11 21.51
N ASP A 204 2.20 -3.08 21.85
CA ASP A 204 1.55 -4.20 22.51
C ASP A 204 1.61 -5.45 21.64
N GLU A 205 1.96 -6.58 22.19
CA GLU A 205 2.22 -7.80 21.42
C GLU A 205 0.98 -8.30 20.68
N MET A 206 -0.17 -8.30 21.34
CA MET A 206 -1.43 -8.78 20.76
C MET A 206 -1.90 -7.86 19.63
N PHE A 207 -1.85 -6.55 19.86
CA PHE A 207 -2.26 -5.58 18.87
C PHE A 207 -1.29 -5.55 17.68
N TYR A 208 0.01 -5.58 17.92
CA TYR A 208 1.03 -5.63 16.87
C TYR A 208 0.83 -6.85 15.95
N LYS A 209 0.65 -8.05 16.55
CA LYS A 209 0.35 -9.26 15.79
C LYS A 209 -0.94 -9.13 14.96
N ASN A 210 -2.00 -8.54 15.54
CA ASN A 210 -3.24 -8.28 14.80
C ASN A 210 -3.03 -7.36 13.59
N VAL A 211 -2.19 -6.33 13.71
CA VAL A 211 -1.82 -5.44 12.60
C VAL A 211 -1.10 -6.21 11.49
N ILE A 212 -0.13 -7.05 11.84
CA ILE A 212 0.61 -7.89 10.88
C ILE A 212 -0.31 -8.92 10.22
N ASP A 213 -1.20 -9.56 10.97
CA ASP A 213 -2.16 -10.53 10.45
C ASP A 213 -3.11 -9.88 9.44
N LYS A 214 -3.61 -8.68 9.71
CA LYS A 214 -4.44 -7.93 8.76
C LYS A 214 -3.69 -7.53 7.51
N TRP A 215 -2.43 -7.11 7.65
CA TRP A 215 -1.56 -6.81 6.50
C TRP A 215 -1.39 -8.04 5.60
N GLY A 216 -1.10 -9.20 6.18
CA GLY A 216 -1.00 -10.47 5.47
C GLY A 216 -2.33 -10.94 4.87
N ALA A 217 -3.44 -10.80 5.58
CA ALA A 217 -4.77 -11.16 5.12
C ALA A 217 -5.20 -10.31 3.91
N ASN A 218 -4.91 -9.00 3.92
CA ASN A 218 -5.19 -8.12 2.78
C ASN A 218 -4.40 -8.54 1.54
N TYR A 219 -3.14 -8.93 1.67
CA TYR A 219 -2.37 -9.49 0.56
C TYR A 219 -2.98 -10.79 0.01
N LYS A 220 -3.35 -11.70 0.91
CA LYS A 220 -3.94 -13.00 0.54
C LYS A 220 -5.30 -12.86 -0.12
N ALA A 221 -6.06 -11.80 0.19
CA ALA A 221 -7.36 -11.51 -0.42
C ALA A 221 -7.26 -11.06 -1.88
N ILE A 222 -6.08 -10.67 -2.36
CA ILE A 222 -5.87 -10.33 -3.76
C ILE A 222 -5.87 -11.61 -4.59
N LYS A 223 -6.79 -11.69 -5.57
CA LYS A 223 -6.83 -12.79 -6.52
C LYS A 223 -5.51 -12.84 -7.31
N LYS A 224 -4.83 -13.98 -7.31
CA LYS A 224 -3.62 -14.17 -8.10
C LYS A 224 -3.99 -14.59 -9.52
N ILE A 225 -3.39 -13.90 -10.48
CA ILE A 225 -3.48 -14.27 -11.90
C ILE A 225 -2.26 -15.12 -12.20
N LEU A 226 -2.49 -16.39 -12.35
CA LEU A 226 -1.45 -17.32 -12.81
C LEU A 226 -1.30 -17.09 -14.32
N ASN A 227 -0.14 -16.61 -14.77
CA ASN A 227 0.19 -16.66 -16.19
C ASN A 227 0.32 -18.13 -16.53
N ARG A 228 -0.67 -18.61 -17.22
CA ARG A 228 -0.60 -19.93 -17.83
C ARG A 228 0.44 -19.81 -18.93
N ASN A 229 1.48 -20.63 -18.85
CA ASN A 229 2.54 -20.66 -19.86
C ASN A 229 1.92 -20.60 -21.25
N ILE A 230 2.52 -19.80 -22.13
CA ILE A 230 2.20 -19.80 -23.56
C ILE A 230 2.19 -21.26 -23.97
N LEU A 231 0.98 -21.76 -24.21
CA LEU A 231 0.81 -23.12 -24.70
C LEU A 231 1.69 -23.24 -25.92
N ASN A 232 2.55 -24.26 -25.90
CA ASN A 232 3.33 -24.55 -27.07
C ASN A 232 2.35 -25.05 -28.14
N PHE A 233 2.07 -24.22 -29.15
CA PHE A 233 1.10 -24.53 -30.22
C PHE A 233 1.36 -25.90 -30.87
N LYS A 234 2.59 -26.41 -30.77
CA LYS A 234 2.99 -27.74 -31.29
C LYS A 234 2.39 -28.89 -30.50
N ASP A 235 1.98 -28.66 -29.26
CA ASP A 235 1.48 -29.69 -28.35
C ASP A 235 -0.06 -29.69 -28.28
N MET A 236 -0.73 -28.91 -29.13
CA MET A 236 -2.19 -28.73 -29.12
C MET A 236 -2.83 -29.38 -30.33
N ASP A 237 -3.74 -30.30 -30.12
CA ASP A 237 -4.63 -30.82 -31.15
C ASP A 237 -5.74 -29.80 -31.41
N ILE A 238 -5.59 -28.99 -32.45
CA ILE A 238 -6.58 -28.01 -32.89
C ILE A 238 -7.44 -28.68 -33.94
N THR A 239 -8.68 -28.98 -33.58
CA THR A 239 -9.63 -29.73 -34.45
C THR A 239 -10.73 -28.83 -35.01
N THR A 240 -10.99 -27.68 -34.38
CA THR A 240 -12.07 -26.76 -34.76
C THR A 240 -11.60 -25.32 -35.00
N LYS A 241 -12.32 -24.59 -35.85
CA LYS A 241 -12.09 -23.14 -36.06
C LYS A 241 -12.23 -22.35 -34.78
N LYS A 242 -13.15 -22.76 -33.88
CA LYS A 242 -13.37 -22.11 -32.59
C LYS A 242 -12.15 -22.27 -31.68
N GLU A 243 -11.60 -23.47 -31.58
CA GLU A 243 -10.36 -23.72 -30.80
C GLU A 243 -9.20 -22.89 -31.31
N LEU A 244 -9.01 -22.79 -32.62
CA LEU A 244 -7.96 -21.95 -33.23
C LEU A 244 -8.16 -20.48 -32.88
N HIS A 245 -9.41 -19.96 -32.98
CA HIS A 245 -9.74 -18.59 -32.64
C HIS A 245 -9.48 -18.31 -31.15
N ASP A 246 -9.96 -19.18 -30.27
CA ASP A 246 -9.83 -19.02 -28.82
C ASP A 246 -8.35 -19.05 -28.38
N ILE A 247 -7.54 -19.89 -29.01
CA ILE A 247 -6.10 -19.97 -28.78
C ILE A 247 -5.38 -18.71 -29.27
N ALA A 248 -5.73 -18.21 -30.48
CA ALA A 248 -5.16 -16.97 -31.01
C ALA A 248 -5.54 -15.77 -30.14
N LEU A 249 -6.78 -15.69 -29.69
CA LEU A 249 -7.26 -14.67 -28.76
C LEU A 249 -6.52 -14.74 -27.41
N LEU A 250 -6.29 -15.94 -26.89
CA LEU A 250 -5.53 -16.14 -25.66
C LEU A 250 -4.07 -15.68 -25.80
N ALA A 251 -3.41 -16.02 -26.92
CA ALA A 251 -2.05 -15.56 -27.19
C ALA A 251 -2.00 -14.01 -27.27
N TYR A 252 -2.99 -13.40 -27.92
CA TYR A 252 -3.13 -11.94 -27.97
C TYR A 252 -3.36 -11.33 -26.59
N ILE A 253 -4.26 -11.88 -25.79
CA ILE A 253 -4.55 -11.45 -24.41
C ILE A 253 -3.25 -11.47 -23.58
N ASN A 254 -2.49 -12.56 -23.65
CA ASN A 254 -1.24 -12.71 -22.89
C ASN A 254 -0.19 -11.67 -23.31
N ASN A 255 -0.05 -11.39 -24.59
CA ASN A 255 0.86 -10.38 -25.13
C ASN A 255 0.41 -8.94 -24.82
N SER A 256 -0.89 -8.72 -24.58
CA SER A 256 -1.50 -7.42 -24.30
C SER A 256 -1.62 -7.09 -22.80
N GLY A 257 -0.93 -7.83 -21.93
CA GLY A 257 -0.93 -7.59 -20.48
C GLY A 257 -1.93 -8.44 -19.69
N GLY A 258 -2.54 -9.46 -20.33
CA GLY A 258 -3.41 -10.43 -19.67
C GLY A 258 -4.90 -10.05 -19.67
N GLU A 259 -5.73 -10.95 -19.12
CA GLU A 259 -7.19 -10.82 -19.07
C GLU A 259 -7.66 -9.46 -18.52
N LEU A 260 -7.07 -9.02 -17.40
CA LEU A 260 -7.49 -7.78 -16.74
C LEU A 260 -7.19 -6.54 -17.57
N ALA A 261 -6.00 -6.46 -18.17
CA ALA A 261 -5.64 -5.33 -19.02
C ALA A 261 -6.59 -5.21 -20.22
N MET A 262 -6.96 -6.34 -20.81
CA MET A 262 -7.94 -6.38 -21.92
C MET A 262 -9.34 -5.96 -21.44
N ILE A 263 -9.79 -6.42 -20.28
CA ILE A 263 -11.10 -6.04 -19.72
C ILE A 263 -11.11 -4.54 -19.36
N GLU A 264 -10.04 -4.02 -18.78
CA GLU A 264 -9.89 -2.60 -18.47
C GLU A 264 -9.96 -1.76 -19.75
N HIS A 265 -9.25 -2.17 -20.81
CA HIS A 265 -9.32 -1.51 -22.11
C HIS A 265 -10.73 -1.50 -22.71
N ILE A 266 -11.45 -2.62 -22.67
CA ILE A 266 -12.86 -2.70 -23.14
C ILE A 266 -13.75 -1.75 -22.32
N ASN A 267 -13.54 -1.65 -21.00
CA ASN A 267 -14.30 -0.73 -20.15
C ASN A 267 -14.02 0.73 -20.51
N GLU A 268 -12.77 1.08 -20.83
CA GLU A 268 -12.41 2.42 -21.30
C GLU A 268 -13.04 2.74 -22.63
N MET A 269 -12.99 1.82 -23.59
CA MET A 269 -13.63 1.99 -24.90
C MET A 269 -15.14 2.18 -24.77
N GLN A 270 -15.79 1.46 -23.83
CA GLN A 270 -17.21 1.64 -23.54
C GLN A 270 -17.48 3.04 -22.93
N LYS A 271 -16.65 3.49 -21.98
CA LYS A 271 -16.77 4.84 -21.37
C LYS A 271 -16.59 5.95 -22.40
N MET A 272 -15.70 5.76 -23.36
CA MET A 272 -15.45 6.70 -24.47
C MET A 272 -16.56 6.67 -25.54
N GLY A 273 -17.60 5.84 -25.37
CA GLY A 273 -18.67 5.68 -26.35
C GLY A 273 -18.27 4.96 -27.64
N LYS A 274 -17.06 4.37 -27.70
CA LYS A 274 -16.58 3.61 -28.86
C LYS A 274 -17.16 2.20 -28.95
N LEU A 275 -17.68 1.67 -27.84
CA LEU A 275 -18.39 0.40 -27.77
C LEU A 275 -19.74 0.59 -27.08
N THR A 276 -20.75 -0.06 -27.65
CA THR A 276 -22.07 -0.17 -26.99
C THR A 276 -21.95 -1.08 -25.77
N ARG A 277 -22.92 -0.98 -24.86
CA ARG A 277 -23.00 -1.84 -23.67
C ARG A 277 -23.01 -3.34 -24.03
N LYS A 278 -23.72 -3.69 -25.11
CA LYS A 278 -23.82 -5.06 -25.60
C LYS A 278 -22.48 -5.56 -26.14
N GLN A 279 -21.82 -4.78 -27.01
CA GLN A 279 -20.50 -5.14 -27.55
C GLN A 279 -19.46 -5.31 -26.46
N ALA A 280 -19.41 -4.39 -25.49
CA ALA A 280 -18.48 -4.49 -24.37
C ALA A 280 -18.77 -5.72 -23.48
N PHE A 281 -20.03 -6.10 -23.31
CA PHE A 281 -20.41 -7.32 -22.59
C PHE A 281 -19.94 -8.56 -23.35
N ASP A 282 -20.21 -8.64 -24.67
CA ASP A 282 -19.87 -9.78 -25.51
C ASP A 282 -18.34 -9.96 -25.56
N PHE A 283 -17.57 -8.88 -25.74
CA PHE A 283 -16.10 -8.95 -25.72
C PHE A 283 -15.53 -9.42 -24.38
N ARG A 284 -16.06 -8.90 -23.27
CA ARG A 284 -15.62 -9.37 -21.95
C ARG A 284 -15.95 -10.84 -21.71
N LYS A 285 -17.08 -11.31 -22.22
CA LYS A 285 -17.48 -12.73 -22.15
C LYS A 285 -16.51 -13.59 -22.95
N GLU A 286 -16.22 -13.21 -24.18
CA GLU A 286 -15.31 -13.94 -25.09
C GLU A 286 -13.87 -14.01 -24.51
N ILE A 287 -13.34 -12.89 -24.00
CA ILE A 287 -12.05 -12.86 -23.30
C ILE A 287 -12.02 -13.86 -22.14
N LYS A 288 -13.08 -13.87 -21.31
CA LYS A 288 -13.18 -14.79 -20.18
C LYS A 288 -13.29 -16.24 -20.60
N GLU A 289 -13.98 -16.53 -21.69
CA GLU A 289 -14.13 -17.89 -22.24
C GLU A 289 -12.80 -18.38 -22.82
N ALA A 290 -12.09 -17.56 -23.59
CA ALA A 290 -10.75 -17.90 -24.09
C ALA A 290 -9.78 -18.18 -22.94
N CYS A 291 -9.84 -17.42 -21.86
CA CYS A 291 -9.01 -17.65 -20.68
C CYS A 291 -9.34 -18.94 -19.90
N LYS A 292 -10.52 -19.54 -20.10
CA LYS A 292 -10.89 -20.83 -19.48
C LYS A 292 -10.31 -22.04 -20.19
N LEU A 293 -9.95 -21.94 -21.47
CA LEU A 293 -9.48 -23.06 -22.29
C LEU A 293 -8.14 -23.63 -21.88
N ILE A 294 -7.52 -23.09 -20.87
CA ILE A 294 -6.21 -23.55 -20.41
C ILE A 294 -6.41 -24.69 -19.41
N ILE A 295 -6.50 -25.88 -19.96
CA ILE A 295 -6.47 -27.13 -19.22
C ILE A 295 -5.06 -27.70 -19.35
N GLY A 296 -4.41 -27.95 -18.22
CA GLY A 296 -3.18 -28.71 -18.15
C GLY A 296 -1.97 -27.93 -17.60
N SER A 297 -1.43 -28.45 -16.54
CA SER A 297 -0.29 -28.02 -15.72
C SER A 297 -0.46 -26.65 -15.05
N GLU A 298 -0.85 -26.69 -13.80
CA GLU A 298 -0.56 -25.65 -12.81
C GLU A 298 0.96 -25.56 -12.58
N SER A 299 1.71 -25.07 -13.57
CA SER A 299 3.04 -24.57 -13.27
C SER A 299 2.82 -23.31 -12.45
N LEU A 300 3.01 -23.42 -11.14
CA LEU A 300 3.09 -22.28 -10.23
C LEU A 300 3.93 -21.21 -10.91
N ASN A 301 3.35 -20.09 -11.21
CA ASN A 301 4.09 -18.99 -11.81
C ASN A 301 5.20 -18.60 -10.82
N GLU A 302 6.44 -18.76 -11.23
CA GLU A 302 7.62 -18.55 -10.39
C GLU A 302 7.59 -17.17 -9.70
N THR A 303 7.07 -16.15 -10.37
CA THR A 303 6.97 -14.79 -9.83
C THR A 303 5.99 -14.69 -8.68
N ILE A 304 4.80 -15.31 -8.81
CA ILE A 304 3.82 -15.31 -7.71
C ILE A 304 4.29 -16.20 -6.58
N TYR A 305 4.88 -17.34 -6.88
CA TYR A 305 5.46 -18.19 -5.85
C TYR A 305 6.55 -17.45 -5.05
N GLU A 306 7.44 -16.72 -5.73
CA GLU A 306 8.46 -15.90 -5.08
C GLU A 306 7.82 -14.85 -4.15
N LEU A 307 6.83 -14.11 -4.66
CA LEU A 307 6.16 -13.06 -3.88
C LEU A 307 5.39 -13.63 -2.69
N ASP A 308 4.63 -14.71 -2.88
CA ASP A 308 3.89 -15.39 -1.82
C ASP A 308 4.83 -15.94 -0.74
N LYS A 309 5.96 -16.54 -1.14
CA LYS A 309 6.99 -17.04 -0.23
C LYS A 309 7.55 -15.89 0.62
N LYS A 310 8.00 -14.80 -0.01
CA LYS A 310 8.55 -13.62 0.69
C LYS A 310 7.54 -12.97 1.62
N MET A 311 6.27 -12.89 1.20
CA MET A 311 5.19 -12.39 2.05
C MET A 311 4.96 -13.26 3.28
N ASN A 312 4.93 -14.58 3.11
CA ASN A 312 4.77 -15.51 4.23
C ASN A 312 5.96 -15.48 5.19
N GLU A 313 7.19 -15.37 4.66
CA GLU A 313 8.40 -15.19 5.46
C GLU A 313 8.37 -13.89 6.27
N ALA A 314 7.95 -12.77 5.66
CA ALA A 314 7.82 -11.48 6.35
C ALA A 314 6.74 -11.53 7.45
N ILE A 315 5.56 -12.11 7.17
CA ILE A 315 4.50 -12.29 8.17
C ILE A 315 5.04 -13.11 9.35
N LYS A 316 5.75 -14.21 9.09
CA LYS A 316 6.34 -15.05 10.12
C LYS A 316 7.42 -14.34 10.95
N HIS A 317 8.23 -13.50 10.27
CA HIS A 317 9.32 -12.75 10.92
C HIS A 317 8.79 -11.68 11.89
N TYR A 318 7.70 -10.98 11.54
CA TYR A 318 7.14 -9.92 12.36
C TYR A 318 6.13 -10.41 13.41
N ARG A 319 5.71 -11.65 13.35
CA ARG A 319 4.78 -12.28 14.30
C ARG A 319 5.48 -12.83 15.55
#